data_a158d938e18ce6727536c1ff2b284693
#
_entry.id   a158d938e18ce6727536c1ff2b284693
#
_cell.length_a   1.000
_cell.length_b   1.000
_cell.length_c   1.000
_cell.angle_alpha   90.00
_cell.angle_beta   90.00
_cell.angle_gamma   90.00
#
_symmetry.space_group_name_H-M   'P 1'
#
loop_
_entity.id
_entity.type
_entity.pdbx_description
1 polymer ?
#
loop_
_entity_poly.entity_id
_entity_poly.type
_entity_poly.pdbx_seq_one_letter_code
_entity_poly.pdbx_strand_id
1 'polypeptide(L)'
;MAHIAIQTHNLTRRYGDNVVVNDLSLEVAQGEIFGFLGHNGAGKTTTISMLTTLLLPTSGSATVFGFDIVKHNLQVRQHIGYVPENVRMYNDLTVAENLHFFAALSGVADTAQRIADVLDLLGHPESRNLRVGDLSKGMRQRIGIAQALLHQPLALFLDEPASGLDPEGTRAIGDLIVWLNKEFGITIFMNTHQLAEVSKLCTNIGIMNHGRLVMADSLSNVLARFPNHQSLEAIYLDVEVQQRRVA
;
A
#
# COMPACT_ATOMS: atom_id res chain seq x y z
N MET A 1 19.44 -15.65 -1.42
CA MET A 1 18.25 -15.51 -0.54
C MET A 1 17.59 -14.21 -0.90
N ALA A 2 16.27 -14.17 -1.09
CA ALA A 2 15.56 -12.93 -1.32
C ALA A 2 15.71 -12.03 -0.07
N HIS A 3 15.98 -10.75 -0.27
CA HIS A 3 16.02 -9.79 0.84
C HIS A 3 14.59 -9.48 1.27
N ILE A 4 14.31 -9.55 2.56
CA ILE A 4 12.99 -9.26 3.13
C ILE A 4 12.81 -7.74 3.26
N ALA A 5 11.72 -7.21 2.71
CA ALA A 5 11.32 -5.82 2.86
C ALA A 5 10.45 -5.61 4.11
N ILE A 6 9.47 -6.49 4.32
CA ILE A 6 8.52 -6.39 5.44
C ILE A 6 8.47 -7.74 6.13
N GLN A 7 8.59 -7.76 7.46
CA GLN A 7 8.44 -8.97 8.27
C GLN A 7 7.63 -8.64 9.52
N THR A 8 6.64 -9.48 9.83
CA THR A 8 5.84 -9.37 11.05
C THR A 8 5.88 -10.67 11.83
N HIS A 9 5.88 -10.59 13.16
CA HIS A 9 5.85 -11.71 14.09
C HIS A 9 4.76 -11.50 15.12
N ASN A 10 3.68 -12.27 15.01
CA ASN A 10 2.52 -12.24 15.92
C ASN A 10 2.01 -10.81 16.15
N LEU A 11 2.08 -9.96 15.10
CA LEU A 11 1.71 -8.56 15.19
C LEU A 11 0.22 -8.43 15.54
N THR A 12 -0.08 -7.73 16.62
CA THR A 12 -1.44 -7.65 17.17
C THR A 12 -1.83 -6.23 17.50
N ARG A 13 -3.06 -5.85 17.15
CA ARG A 13 -3.69 -4.59 17.57
C ARG A 13 -5.04 -4.81 18.16
N ARG A 14 -5.22 -4.26 19.38
CA ARG A 14 -6.45 -4.30 20.17
C ARG A 14 -6.92 -2.88 20.46
N TYR A 15 -8.23 -2.69 20.46
CA TYR A 15 -8.91 -1.48 20.93
C TYR A 15 -9.93 -1.90 22.01
N GLY A 16 -9.61 -1.64 23.27
CA GLY A 16 -10.37 -2.21 24.40
C GLY A 16 -10.39 -3.74 24.29
N ASP A 17 -11.57 -4.33 24.26
CA ASP A 17 -11.77 -5.78 24.12
C ASP A 17 -11.76 -6.27 22.67
N ASN A 18 -11.82 -5.36 21.71
CA ASN A 18 -11.86 -5.71 20.29
C ASN A 18 -10.45 -5.92 19.72
N VAL A 19 -10.12 -7.13 19.26
CA VAL A 19 -8.87 -7.47 18.57
C VAL A 19 -9.07 -7.29 17.08
N VAL A 20 -8.50 -6.22 16.52
CA VAL A 20 -8.65 -5.87 15.08
C VAL A 20 -7.59 -6.55 14.21
N VAL A 21 -6.38 -6.72 14.72
CA VAL A 21 -5.31 -7.54 14.09
C VAL A 21 -4.83 -8.51 15.14
N ASN A 22 -4.78 -9.80 14.80
CA ASN A 22 -4.56 -10.89 15.74
C ASN A 22 -3.49 -11.85 15.22
N ASP A 23 -2.32 -11.84 15.85
CA ASP A 23 -1.19 -12.75 15.58
C ASP A 23 -0.75 -12.78 14.11
N LEU A 24 -0.70 -11.60 13.46
CA LEU A 24 -0.29 -11.50 12.06
C LEU A 24 1.20 -11.78 11.91
N SER A 25 1.55 -12.87 11.21
CA SER A 25 2.90 -13.22 10.81
C SER A 25 2.98 -13.30 9.29
N LEU A 26 3.79 -12.43 8.67
CA LEU A 26 3.86 -12.22 7.24
C LEU A 26 5.28 -11.82 6.84
N GLU A 27 5.73 -12.28 5.67
CA GLU A 27 6.95 -11.83 5.02
C GLU A 27 6.65 -11.33 3.61
N VAL A 28 7.26 -10.20 3.22
CA VAL A 28 7.21 -9.64 1.87
C VAL A 28 8.64 -9.39 1.42
N ALA A 29 9.04 -9.94 0.29
CA ALA A 29 10.38 -9.73 -0.25
C ALA A 29 10.53 -8.37 -0.93
N GLN A 30 11.76 -7.90 -1.07
CA GLN A 30 12.06 -6.67 -1.80
C GLN A 30 11.69 -6.83 -3.29
N GLY A 31 11.11 -5.79 -3.85
CA GLY A 31 10.68 -5.77 -5.26
C GLY A 31 9.38 -6.54 -5.54
N GLU A 32 8.69 -7.06 -4.54
CA GLU A 32 7.37 -7.67 -4.73
C GLU A 32 6.27 -6.60 -4.88
N ILE A 33 5.23 -6.95 -5.65
CA ILE A 33 3.91 -6.30 -5.56
C ILE A 33 3.02 -7.22 -4.75
N PHE A 34 2.82 -6.87 -3.48
CA PHE A 34 2.05 -7.67 -2.52
C PHE A 34 0.63 -7.11 -2.36
N GLY A 35 -0.37 -7.92 -2.72
CA GLY A 35 -1.79 -7.62 -2.54
C GLY A 35 -2.33 -8.13 -1.20
N PHE A 36 -2.75 -7.22 -0.33
CA PHE A 36 -3.32 -7.57 0.98
C PHE A 36 -4.85 -7.48 0.93
N LEU A 37 -5.50 -8.63 0.87
CA LEU A 37 -6.91 -8.82 0.58
C LEU A 37 -7.74 -9.05 1.85
N GLY A 38 -9.02 -8.71 1.81
CA GLY A 38 -9.98 -8.97 2.88
C GLY A 38 -11.18 -8.04 2.79
N HIS A 39 -12.28 -8.42 3.42
CA HIS A 39 -13.48 -7.59 3.51
C HIS A 39 -13.24 -6.29 4.30
N ASN A 40 -14.17 -5.35 4.24
CA ASN A 40 -14.11 -4.15 5.05
C ASN A 40 -14.21 -4.52 6.53
N GLY A 41 -13.29 -3.96 7.34
CA GLY A 41 -13.18 -4.33 8.76
C GLY A 41 -12.33 -5.57 9.04
N ALA A 42 -11.73 -6.23 8.04
CA ALA A 42 -10.82 -7.36 8.27
C ALA A 42 -9.52 -7.00 9.02
N GLY A 43 -9.16 -5.70 9.12
CA GLY A 43 -7.95 -5.22 9.80
C GLY A 43 -6.84 -4.71 8.86
N LYS A 44 -7.08 -4.65 7.54
CA LYS A 44 -6.08 -4.27 6.52
C LYS A 44 -5.46 -2.88 6.74
N THR A 45 -6.30 -1.84 6.81
CA THR A 45 -5.85 -0.45 7.06
C THR A 45 -5.15 -0.31 8.41
N THR A 46 -5.60 -1.05 9.43
CA THR A 46 -4.93 -1.10 10.74
C THR A 46 -3.53 -1.71 10.63
N THR A 47 -3.39 -2.77 9.85
CA THR A 47 -2.08 -3.40 9.58
C THR A 47 -1.15 -2.43 8.87
N ILE A 48 -1.60 -1.79 7.77
CA ILE A 48 -0.81 -0.75 7.08
C ILE A 48 -0.42 0.37 8.06
N SER A 49 -1.36 0.84 8.88
CA SER A 49 -1.08 1.91 9.86
C SER A 49 0.01 1.53 10.87
N MET A 50 0.09 0.26 11.28
CA MET A 50 1.18 -0.22 12.13
C MET A 50 2.50 -0.29 11.37
N LEU A 51 2.51 -0.87 10.16
CA LEU A 51 3.71 -1.01 9.33
C LEU A 51 4.29 0.35 8.91
N THR A 52 3.44 1.33 8.66
CA THR A 52 3.83 2.72 8.33
C THR A 52 4.11 3.59 9.57
N THR A 53 4.13 3.00 10.76
CA THR A 53 4.42 3.66 12.04
C THR A 53 3.41 4.74 12.47
N LEU A 54 2.23 4.77 11.86
CA LEU A 54 1.13 5.67 12.24
C LEU A 54 0.40 5.18 13.48
N LEU A 55 0.51 3.89 13.77
CA LEU A 55 -0.15 3.23 14.90
C LEU A 55 0.82 2.26 15.58
N LEU A 56 0.87 2.30 16.90
CA LEU A 56 1.67 1.34 17.66
C LEU A 56 0.94 -0.01 17.77
N PRO A 57 1.63 -1.15 17.65
CA PRO A 57 1.07 -2.45 17.96
C PRO A 57 0.77 -2.59 19.45
N THR A 58 -0.19 -3.45 19.81
CA THR A 58 -0.46 -3.83 21.21
C THR A 58 0.54 -4.89 21.67
N SER A 59 0.91 -5.83 20.77
CA SER A 59 1.92 -6.87 21.02
C SER A 59 2.48 -7.38 19.68
N GLY A 60 3.48 -8.24 19.75
CA GLY A 60 4.22 -8.71 18.59
C GLY A 60 5.23 -7.69 18.11
N SER A 61 5.82 -7.93 16.95
CA SER A 61 6.82 -7.05 16.35
C SER A 61 6.72 -7.03 14.84
N ALA A 62 7.26 -5.98 14.22
CA ALA A 62 7.45 -5.93 12.78
C ALA A 62 8.72 -5.15 12.43
N THR A 63 9.30 -5.49 11.29
CA THR A 63 10.40 -4.73 10.69
C THR A 63 10.07 -4.36 9.25
N VAL A 64 10.54 -3.20 8.83
CA VAL A 64 10.50 -2.73 7.44
C VAL A 64 11.92 -2.42 7.03
N PHE A 65 12.45 -3.10 6.01
CA PHE A 65 13.86 -3.07 5.62
C PHE A 65 14.84 -3.31 6.80
N GLY A 66 14.45 -4.20 7.74
CA GLY A 66 15.24 -4.50 8.93
C GLY A 66 15.09 -3.50 10.08
N PHE A 67 14.39 -2.38 9.89
CA PHE A 67 14.11 -1.39 10.93
C PHE A 67 12.84 -1.74 11.69
N ASP A 68 12.94 -1.87 13.02
CA ASP A 68 11.78 -2.10 13.90
C ASP A 68 10.80 -0.91 13.86
N ILE A 69 9.51 -1.18 13.62
CA ILE A 69 8.48 -0.14 13.43
C ILE A 69 8.23 0.73 14.67
N VAL A 70 8.64 0.29 15.86
CA VAL A 70 8.47 1.03 17.11
C VAL A 70 9.75 1.76 17.49
N LYS A 71 10.90 1.05 17.50
CA LYS A 71 12.17 1.56 17.98
C LYS A 71 12.88 2.45 16.95
N HIS A 72 12.66 2.17 15.66
CA HIS A 72 13.34 2.83 14.53
C HIS A 72 12.33 3.48 13.58
N ASN A 73 11.24 4.06 14.12
CA ASN A 73 10.14 4.59 13.33
C ASN A 73 10.56 5.69 12.33
N LEU A 74 11.55 6.50 12.66
CA LEU A 74 12.06 7.52 11.74
C LEU A 74 12.79 6.89 10.53
N GLN A 75 13.61 5.87 10.77
CA GLN A 75 14.27 5.12 9.71
C GLN A 75 13.25 4.42 8.81
N VAL A 76 12.20 3.80 9.39
CA VAL A 76 11.11 3.24 8.59
C VAL A 76 10.51 4.29 7.68
N ARG A 77 10.12 5.47 8.22
CA ARG A 77 9.50 6.56 7.44
C ARG A 77 10.40 7.10 6.33
N GLN A 78 11.71 7.07 6.51
CA GLN A 78 12.67 7.48 5.48
C GLN A 78 12.71 6.51 4.29
N HIS A 79 12.31 5.24 4.49
CA HIS A 79 12.38 4.20 3.47
C HIS A 79 11.03 3.87 2.83
N ILE A 80 9.93 4.43 3.34
CA ILE A 80 8.59 4.14 2.84
C ILE A 80 7.85 5.38 2.36
N GLY A 81 7.04 5.23 1.32
CA GLY A 81 5.97 6.17 0.98
C GLY A 81 4.62 5.58 1.37
N TYR A 82 3.70 6.41 1.85
CA TYR A 82 2.35 6.00 2.19
C TYR A 82 1.30 6.85 1.47
N VAL A 83 0.37 6.19 0.81
CA VAL A 83 -0.76 6.82 0.12
C VAL A 83 -2.05 6.28 0.73
N PRO A 84 -2.79 7.08 1.51
CA PRO A 84 -4.08 6.67 2.07
C PRO A 84 -5.17 6.63 0.99
N GLU A 85 -6.26 5.89 1.23
CA GLU A 85 -7.43 5.85 0.35
C GLU A 85 -7.94 7.25 -0.02
N ASN A 86 -8.00 8.13 0.99
CA ASN A 86 -8.41 9.52 0.80
C ASN A 86 -7.18 10.43 0.92
N VAL A 87 -6.53 10.72 -0.19
CA VAL A 87 -5.39 11.65 -0.25
C VAL A 87 -5.83 13.04 0.18
N ARG A 88 -5.24 13.53 1.27
CA ARG A 88 -5.51 14.86 1.82
C ARG A 88 -4.34 15.79 1.57
N MET A 89 -4.63 16.89 0.90
CA MET A 89 -3.71 17.98 0.59
C MET A 89 -4.41 19.32 0.87
N TYR A 90 -3.66 20.39 0.85
CA TYR A 90 -4.21 21.74 0.99
C TYR A 90 -4.88 22.17 -0.33
N ASN A 91 -6.21 22.21 -0.35
CA ASN A 91 -7.01 22.46 -1.56
C ASN A 91 -6.75 23.84 -2.19
N ASP A 92 -6.45 24.84 -1.38
CA ASP A 92 -6.22 26.22 -1.83
C ASP A 92 -4.81 26.45 -2.40
N LEU A 93 -3.91 25.50 -2.16
CA LEU A 93 -2.54 25.53 -2.68
C LEU A 93 -2.47 24.81 -4.03
N THR A 94 -1.50 25.21 -4.85
CA THR A 94 -1.15 24.50 -6.07
C THR A 94 -0.51 23.15 -5.77
N VAL A 95 -0.45 22.28 -6.77
CA VAL A 95 0.28 21.00 -6.69
C VAL A 95 1.74 21.24 -6.29
N ALA A 96 2.41 22.21 -6.93
CA ALA A 96 3.81 22.52 -6.61
C ALA A 96 3.99 22.98 -5.16
N GLU A 97 3.12 23.85 -4.63
CA GLU A 97 3.18 24.33 -3.25
C GLU A 97 2.94 23.20 -2.25
N ASN A 98 1.97 22.31 -2.52
CA ASN A 98 1.76 21.12 -1.70
C ASN A 98 2.99 20.21 -1.70
N LEU A 99 3.50 19.85 -2.88
CA LEU A 99 4.68 18.98 -2.98
C LEU A 99 5.92 19.62 -2.35
N HIS A 100 6.09 20.95 -2.47
CA HIS A 100 7.18 21.68 -1.80
C HIS A 100 7.09 21.56 -0.27
N PHE A 101 5.89 21.73 0.28
CA PHE A 101 5.66 21.57 1.72
C PHE A 101 6.04 20.17 2.21
N PHE A 102 5.58 19.12 1.53
CA PHE A 102 5.88 17.74 1.91
C PHE A 102 7.34 17.34 1.65
N ALA A 103 7.95 17.84 0.58
CA ALA A 103 9.38 17.63 0.30
C ALA A 103 10.26 18.23 1.41
N ALA A 104 9.94 19.45 1.85
CA ALA A 104 10.64 20.11 2.94
C ALA A 104 10.50 19.34 4.27
N LEU A 105 9.30 18.83 4.59
CA LEU A 105 9.07 17.97 5.77
C LEU A 105 9.86 16.65 5.70
N SER A 106 10.08 16.13 4.50
CA SER A 106 10.84 14.89 4.28
C SER A 106 12.35 15.11 4.16
N GLY A 107 12.83 16.36 4.31
CA GLY A 107 14.26 16.69 4.25
C GLY A 107 14.87 16.61 2.85
N VAL A 108 14.06 16.74 1.78
CA VAL A 108 14.55 16.75 0.39
C VAL A 108 15.31 18.03 0.12
N ALA A 109 16.58 17.92 -0.27
CA ALA A 109 17.49 19.07 -0.40
C ALA A 109 17.14 19.99 -1.56
N ASP A 110 16.97 19.45 -2.78
CA ASP A 110 16.56 20.21 -3.97
C ASP A 110 15.09 19.95 -4.29
N THR A 111 14.22 20.64 -3.56
CA THR A 111 12.78 20.43 -3.66
C THR A 111 12.23 20.82 -5.03
N ALA A 112 12.76 21.88 -5.67
CA ALA A 112 12.25 22.37 -6.93
C ALA A 112 12.51 21.38 -8.10
N GLN A 113 13.74 20.87 -8.17
CA GLN A 113 14.11 19.86 -9.17
C GLN A 113 13.36 18.55 -8.89
N ARG A 114 13.33 18.10 -7.63
CA ARG A 114 12.66 16.85 -7.28
C ARG A 114 11.15 16.86 -7.58
N ILE A 115 10.47 17.98 -7.39
CA ILE A 115 9.07 18.15 -7.77
C ILE A 115 8.90 18.04 -9.28
N ALA A 116 9.76 18.70 -10.06
CA ALA A 116 9.73 18.58 -11.51
C ALA A 116 9.91 17.12 -11.94
N ASP A 117 10.95 16.43 -11.42
CA ASP A 117 11.23 15.04 -11.72
C ASP A 117 10.06 14.10 -11.45
N VAL A 118 9.39 14.22 -10.26
CA VAL A 118 8.27 13.33 -9.94
C VAL A 118 7.01 13.65 -10.74
N LEU A 119 6.76 14.90 -11.12
CA LEU A 119 5.63 15.26 -11.97
C LEU A 119 5.84 14.79 -13.41
N ASP A 120 7.06 14.91 -13.95
CA ASP A 120 7.44 14.39 -15.26
C ASP A 120 7.34 12.86 -15.29
N LEU A 121 7.85 12.20 -14.24
CA LEU A 121 7.79 10.75 -14.06
C LEU A 121 6.34 10.22 -14.08
N LEU A 122 5.40 10.98 -13.52
CA LEU A 122 3.98 10.60 -13.51
C LEU A 122 3.22 11.05 -14.76
N GLY A 123 3.89 11.74 -15.70
CA GLY A 123 3.30 12.23 -16.95
C GLY A 123 2.33 13.41 -16.75
N HIS A 124 2.52 14.19 -15.69
CA HIS A 124 1.65 15.32 -15.33
C HIS A 124 2.40 16.63 -15.02
N PRO A 125 3.43 17.03 -15.81
CA PRO A 125 4.17 18.26 -15.54
C PRO A 125 3.28 19.52 -15.60
N GLU A 126 2.22 19.51 -16.43
CA GLU A 126 1.27 20.59 -16.59
C GLU A 126 0.43 20.82 -15.33
N SER A 127 0.27 19.81 -14.47
CA SER A 127 -0.52 19.94 -13.24
C SER A 127 0.13 20.82 -12.19
N ARG A 128 1.41 21.15 -12.33
CA ARG A 128 2.23 21.88 -11.36
C ARG A 128 1.56 23.12 -10.78
N ASN A 129 0.89 23.91 -11.64
CA ASN A 129 0.27 25.17 -11.28
C ASN A 129 -1.24 25.07 -11.01
N LEU A 130 -1.83 23.88 -11.13
CA LEU A 130 -3.25 23.68 -10.81
C LEU A 130 -3.43 23.64 -9.29
N ARG A 131 -4.56 24.21 -8.81
CA ARG A 131 -4.94 24.06 -7.41
C ARG A 131 -5.38 22.63 -7.14
N VAL A 132 -5.00 22.10 -5.99
CA VAL A 132 -5.38 20.73 -5.61
C VAL A 132 -6.91 20.57 -5.51
N GLY A 133 -7.62 21.65 -5.10
CA GLY A 133 -9.09 21.66 -5.05
C GLY A 133 -9.77 21.38 -6.39
N ASP A 134 -9.12 21.74 -7.50
CA ASP A 134 -9.66 21.62 -8.86
C ASP A 134 -9.32 20.26 -9.52
N LEU A 135 -8.50 19.44 -8.87
CA LEU A 135 -8.09 18.13 -9.40
C LEU A 135 -9.24 17.12 -9.34
N SER A 136 -9.37 16.30 -10.40
CA SER A 136 -10.20 15.09 -10.34
C SER A 136 -9.67 14.11 -9.27
N LYS A 137 -10.50 13.15 -8.85
CA LYS A 137 -10.08 12.15 -7.86
C LYS A 137 -8.85 11.36 -8.35
N GLY A 138 -8.84 10.95 -9.61
CA GLY A 138 -7.71 10.22 -10.20
C GLY A 138 -6.43 11.04 -10.26
N MET A 139 -6.50 12.32 -10.64
CA MET A 139 -5.35 13.23 -10.60
C MET A 139 -4.85 13.40 -9.16
N ARG A 140 -5.75 13.61 -8.20
CA ARG A 140 -5.38 13.75 -6.78
C ARG A 140 -4.69 12.49 -6.26
N GLN A 141 -5.13 11.30 -6.68
CA GLN A 141 -4.49 10.05 -6.33
C GLN A 141 -3.05 9.96 -6.89
N ARG A 142 -2.86 10.34 -8.16
CA ARG A 142 -1.52 10.39 -8.77
C ARG A 142 -0.61 11.40 -8.07
N ILE A 143 -1.10 12.59 -7.72
CA ILE A 143 -0.32 13.56 -6.94
C ILE A 143 -0.01 13.03 -5.53
N GLY A 144 -0.90 12.24 -4.92
CA GLY A 144 -0.61 11.51 -3.68
C GLY A 144 0.55 10.52 -3.83
N ILE A 145 0.62 9.81 -4.96
CA ILE A 145 1.77 8.95 -5.28
C ILE A 145 3.03 9.80 -5.52
N ALA A 146 2.92 10.94 -6.24
CA ALA A 146 4.03 11.90 -6.39
C ALA A 146 4.60 12.33 -5.04
N GLN A 147 3.72 12.73 -4.12
CA GLN A 147 4.10 13.10 -2.75
C GLN A 147 4.86 11.97 -2.05
N ALA A 148 4.35 10.74 -2.13
CA ALA A 148 4.97 9.58 -1.51
C ALA A 148 6.34 9.22 -2.10
N LEU A 149 6.63 9.64 -3.35
CA LEU A 149 7.88 9.39 -4.05
C LEU A 149 8.95 10.48 -3.83
N LEU A 150 8.63 11.62 -3.21
CA LEU A 150 9.52 12.78 -3.09
C LEU A 150 10.88 12.44 -2.47
N HIS A 151 10.90 11.62 -1.44
CA HIS A 151 12.11 11.24 -0.69
C HIS A 151 12.73 9.90 -1.15
N GLN A 152 12.34 9.40 -2.34
CA GLN A 152 12.87 8.18 -2.98
C GLN A 152 12.73 6.92 -2.10
N PRO A 153 11.51 6.55 -1.71
CA PRO A 153 11.30 5.40 -0.83
C PRO A 153 11.67 4.08 -1.51
N LEU A 154 12.00 3.08 -0.70
CA LEU A 154 12.24 1.70 -1.14
C LEU A 154 10.93 0.89 -1.23
N ALA A 155 9.88 1.31 -0.52
CA ALA A 155 8.55 0.72 -0.63
C ALA A 155 7.44 1.76 -0.65
N LEU A 156 6.33 1.44 -1.32
CA LEU A 156 5.07 2.17 -1.27
C LEU A 156 4.00 1.32 -0.57
N PHE A 157 3.38 1.92 0.44
CA PHE A 157 2.16 1.39 1.07
C PHE A 157 0.96 2.14 0.50
N LEU A 158 0.05 1.41 -0.14
CA LEU A 158 -1.10 1.97 -0.85
C LEU A 158 -2.39 1.43 -0.23
N ASP A 159 -3.19 2.32 0.33
CA ASP A 159 -4.47 1.97 0.95
C ASP A 159 -5.61 2.24 -0.04
N GLU A 160 -6.18 1.19 -0.64
CA GLU A 160 -7.24 1.24 -1.64
C GLU A 160 -6.95 2.25 -2.79
N PRO A 161 -5.82 2.11 -3.52
CA PRO A 161 -5.30 3.15 -4.41
C PRO A 161 -6.21 3.49 -5.60
N ALA A 162 -7.11 2.59 -5.99
CA ALA A 162 -8.05 2.78 -7.10
C ALA A 162 -9.50 2.97 -6.64
N SER A 163 -9.76 3.06 -5.32
CA SER A 163 -11.11 3.19 -4.77
C SER A 163 -11.87 4.40 -5.35
N GLY A 164 -13.04 4.14 -5.92
CA GLY A 164 -13.95 5.17 -6.47
C GLY A 164 -13.39 5.92 -7.67
N LEU A 165 -12.43 5.37 -8.38
CA LEU A 165 -12.03 5.81 -9.71
C LEU A 165 -12.89 5.14 -10.76
N ASP A 166 -12.98 5.77 -11.93
CA ASP A 166 -13.55 5.14 -13.12
C ASP A 166 -12.62 4.02 -13.67
N PRO A 167 -13.08 3.20 -14.61
CA PRO A 167 -12.25 2.10 -15.14
C PRO A 167 -10.94 2.55 -15.78
N GLU A 168 -10.92 3.73 -16.41
CA GLU A 168 -9.72 4.30 -17.02
C GLU A 168 -8.72 4.76 -15.95
N GLY A 169 -9.17 5.49 -14.93
CA GLY A 169 -8.36 5.92 -13.80
C GLY A 169 -7.80 4.74 -13.01
N THR A 170 -8.62 3.72 -12.78
CA THR A 170 -8.22 2.47 -12.13
C THR A 170 -7.08 1.79 -12.88
N ARG A 171 -7.24 1.60 -14.21
CA ARG A 171 -6.20 1.02 -15.06
C ARG A 171 -4.92 1.85 -15.03
N ALA A 172 -5.05 3.17 -15.14
CA ALA A 172 -3.91 4.07 -15.16
C ALA A 172 -3.10 4.07 -13.83
N ILE A 173 -3.76 3.92 -12.68
CA ILE A 173 -3.08 3.71 -11.39
C ILE A 173 -2.41 2.33 -11.36
N GLY A 174 -3.07 1.28 -11.84
CA GLY A 174 -2.48 -0.05 -11.93
C GLY A 174 -1.22 -0.09 -12.79
N ASP A 175 -1.28 0.49 -13.99
CA ASP A 175 -0.13 0.59 -14.91
C ASP A 175 1.03 1.36 -14.27
N LEU A 176 0.73 2.45 -13.55
CA LEU A 176 1.71 3.24 -12.81
C LEU A 176 2.39 2.41 -11.70
N ILE A 177 1.63 1.66 -10.91
CA ILE A 177 2.16 0.79 -9.84
C ILE A 177 3.13 -0.25 -10.41
N VAL A 178 2.73 -0.94 -11.48
CA VAL A 178 3.57 -1.94 -12.15
C VAL A 178 4.83 -1.31 -12.73
N TRP A 179 4.71 -0.13 -13.34
CA TRP A 179 5.84 0.58 -13.91
C TRP A 179 6.85 1.02 -12.82
N LEU A 180 6.36 1.61 -11.71
CA LEU A 180 7.22 1.99 -10.58
C LEU A 180 7.98 0.80 -10.00
N ASN A 181 7.31 -0.34 -9.87
CA ASN A 181 7.96 -1.57 -9.41
C ASN A 181 9.04 -2.06 -10.37
N LYS A 182 8.74 -2.13 -11.68
CA LYS A 182 9.67 -2.68 -12.68
C LYS A 182 10.88 -1.80 -12.92
N GLU A 183 10.68 -0.48 -13.05
CA GLU A 183 11.76 0.46 -13.40
C GLU A 183 12.64 0.83 -12.21
N PHE A 184 12.06 0.92 -11.01
CA PHE A 184 12.78 1.38 -9.82
C PHE A 184 12.98 0.30 -8.75
N GLY A 185 12.44 -0.89 -8.94
CA GLY A 185 12.51 -1.97 -7.96
C GLY A 185 11.76 -1.69 -6.65
N ILE A 186 10.84 -0.71 -6.65
CA ILE A 186 10.09 -0.32 -5.45
C ILE A 186 9.21 -1.48 -5.02
N THR A 187 9.31 -1.88 -3.75
CA THR A 187 8.38 -2.86 -3.16
C THR A 187 7.01 -2.21 -2.99
N ILE A 188 5.95 -2.87 -3.43
CA ILE A 188 4.59 -2.36 -3.29
C ILE A 188 3.81 -3.24 -2.30
N PHE A 189 3.27 -2.62 -1.26
CA PHE A 189 2.30 -3.24 -0.36
C PHE A 189 0.96 -2.52 -0.52
N MET A 190 0.00 -3.16 -1.19
CA MET A 190 -1.29 -2.55 -1.42
C MET A 190 -2.41 -3.36 -0.79
N ASN A 191 -3.31 -2.70 -0.06
CA ASN A 191 -4.57 -3.31 0.27
C ASN A 191 -5.62 -2.92 -0.76
N THR A 192 -6.50 -3.84 -1.07
CA THR A 192 -7.66 -3.58 -1.91
C THR A 192 -8.71 -4.66 -1.70
N HIS A 193 -9.96 -4.33 -2.01
CA HIS A 193 -11.05 -5.28 -2.12
C HIS A 193 -11.38 -5.62 -3.58
N GLN A 194 -10.66 -5.01 -4.55
CA GLN A 194 -10.86 -5.23 -5.99
C GLN A 194 -9.99 -6.40 -6.49
N LEU A 195 -10.51 -7.62 -6.35
CA LEU A 195 -9.77 -8.86 -6.65
C LEU A 195 -9.32 -8.97 -8.11
N ALA A 196 -10.10 -8.42 -9.04
CA ALA A 196 -9.74 -8.39 -10.47
C ALA A 196 -8.45 -7.59 -10.74
N GLU A 197 -8.15 -6.57 -9.93
CA GLU A 197 -6.92 -5.78 -10.01
C GLU A 197 -5.73 -6.57 -9.47
N VAL A 198 -5.92 -7.20 -8.30
CA VAL A 198 -4.89 -8.01 -7.66
C VAL A 198 -4.38 -9.11 -8.60
N SER A 199 -5.29 -9.78 -9.31
CA SER A 199 -4.94 -10.82 -10.28
C SER A 199 -4.04 -10.33 -11.42
N LYS A 200 -4.06 -9.02 -11.71
CA LYS A 200 -3.27 -8.41 -12.80
C LYS A 200 -1.97 -7.80 -12.33
N LEU A 201 -1.96 -7.25 -11.11
CA LEU A 201 -0.86 -6.42 -10.62
C LEU A 201 0.07 -7.17 -9.67
N CYS A 202 -0.48 -8.05 -8.81
CA CYS A 202 0.27 -8.60 -7.70
C CYS A 202 1.07 -9.85 -8.08
N THR A 203 2.25 -9.97 -7.52
CA THR A 203 3.07 -11.18 -7.57
C THR A 203 2.70 -12.15 -6.47
N ASN A 204 2.43 -11.60 -5.28
CA ASN A 204 2.11 -12.33 -4.05
C ASN A 204 0.85 -11.72 -3.42
N ILE A 205 0.10 -12.53 -2.69
CA ILE A 205 -1.10 -12.09 -2.01
C ILE A 205 -1.16 -12.61 -0.57
N GLY A 206 -1.82 -11.83 0.28
CA GLY A 206 -2.23 -12.23 1.61
C GLY A 206 -3.73 -12.01 1.80
N ILE A 207 -4.45 -13.02 2.26
CA ILE A 207 -5.88 -12.93 2.57
C ILE A 207 -6.07 -12.79 4.07
N MET A 208 -6.70 -11.69 4.48
CA MET A 208 -7.00 -11.38 5.86
C MET A 208 -8.49 -11.54 6.12
N ASN A 209 -8.85 -12.27 7.18
CA ASN A 209 -10.22 -12.44 7.63
C ASN A 209 -10.30 -12.28 9.16
N HIS A 210 -11.23 -11.47 9.66
CA HIS A 210 -11.44 -11.22 11.09
C HIS A 210 -10.15 -11.01 11.90
N GLY A 211 -9.27 -10.16 11.38
CA GLY A 211 -8.00 -9.81 12.04
C GLY A 211 -6.88 -10.83 11.87
N ARG A 212 -7.09 -11.96 11.22
CA ARG A 212 -6.10 -13.02 11.03
C ARG A 212 -5.69 -13.17 9.56
N LEU A 213 -4.42 -13.47 9.34
CA LEU A 213 -3.94 -13.90 8.03
C LEU A 213 -4.33 -15.36 7.82
N VAL A 214 -5.18 -15.62 6.84
CA VAL A 214 -5.69 -16.98 6.55
C VAL A 214 -4.92 -17.65 5.42
N MET A 215 -4.28 -16.86 4.57
CA MET A 215 -3.44 -17.35 3.47
C MET A 215 -2.42 -16.27 3.10
N ALA A 216 -1.19 -16.68 2.79
CA ALA A 216 -0.19 -15.85 2.12
C ALA A 216 0.68 -16.73 1.24
N ASP A 217 0.77 -16.39 -0.05
CA ASP A 217 1.61 -17.11 -1.02
C ASP A 217 1.75 -16.31 -2.33
N SER A 218 2.60 -16.77 -3.24
CA SER A 218 2.59 -16.27 -4.60
C SER A 218 1.23 -16.49 -5.26
N LEU A 219 0.81 -15.54 -6.10
CA LEU A 219 -0.47 -15.65 -6.81
C LEU A 219 -0.55 -16.94 -7.64
N SER A 220 0.57 -17.37 -8.26
CA SER A 220 0.66 -18.62 -9.00
C SER A 220 0.42 -19.84 -8.13
N ASN A 221 0.99 -19.90 -6.93
CA ASN A 221 0.78 -20.99 -5.99
C ASN A 221 -0.66 -21.05 -5.48
N VAL A 222 -1.24 -19.88 -5.19
CA VAL A 222 -2.67 -19.79 -4.79
C VAL A 222 -3.56 -20.34 -5.87
N LEU A 223 -3.40 -19.92 -7.12
CA LEU A 223 -4.19 -20.44 -8.25
C LEU A 223 -3.97 -21.96 -8.47
N ALA A 224 -2.76 -22.45 -8.32
CA ALA A 224 -2.45 -23.87 -8.44
C ALA A 224 -3.08 -24.76 -7.33
N ARG A 225 -3.26 -24.23 -6.12
CA ARG A 225 -3.94 -24.93 -5.00
C ARG A 225 -5.45 -25.06 -5.20
N PHE A 226 -6.04 -24.22 -6.03
CA PHE A 226 -7.49 -24.19 -6.28
C PHE A 226 -7.82 -24.40 -7.77
N PRO A 227 -7.44 -25.56 -8.37
CA PRO A 227 -7.55 -25.79 -9.82
C PRO A 227 -8.99 -25.78 -10.35
N ASN A 228 -9.98 -25.96 -9.46
CA ASN A 228 -11.40 -25.97 -9.81
C ASN A 228 -12.04 -24.56 -9.77
N HIS A 229 -11.29 -23.54 -9.34
CA HIS A 229 -11.79 -22.17 -9.28
C HIS A 229 -11.32 -21.39 -10.50
N GLN A 230 -12.25 -20.71 -11.18
CA GLN A 230 -11.99 -19.99 -12.42
C GLN A 230 -11.37 -18.59 -12.20
N SER A 231 -11.41 -18.09 -10.96
CA SER A 231 -10.92 -16.74 -10.63
C SER A 231 -10.47 -16.63 -9.19
N LEU A 232 -9.68 -15.59 -8.89
CA LEU A 232 -9.26 -15.26 -7.53
C LEU A 232 -10.47 -14.92 -6.64
N GLU A 233 -11.55 -14.35 -7.21
CA GLU A 233 -12.80 -14.08 -6.52
C GLU A 233 -13.44 -15.35 -5.98
N ALA A 234 -13.47 -16.41 -6.80
CA ALA A 234 -14.03 -17.70 -6.38
C ALA A 234 -13.20 -18.32 -5.24
N ILE A 235 -11.88 -18.23 -5.31
CA ILE A 235 -10.98 -18.70 -4.25
C ILE A 235 -11.21 -17.89 -2.97
N TYR A 236 -11.27 -16.57 -3.07
CA TYR A 236 -11.49 -15.68 -1.94
C TYR A 236 -12.80 -16.00 -1.21
N LEU A 237 -13.90 -16.17 -1.95
CA LEU A 237 -15.21 -16.53 -1.39
C LEU A 237 -15.19 -17.90 -0.69
N ASP A 238 -14.50 -18.89 -1.28
CA ASP A 238 -14.39 -20.23 -0.69
C ASP A 238 -13.60 -20.17 0.63
N VAL A 239 -12.48 -19.46 0.66
CA VAL A 239 -11.68 -19.24 1.88
C VAL A 239 -12.50 -18.52 2.96
N GLU A 240 -13.30 -17.51 2.62
CA GLU A 240 -14.19 -16.85 3.58
C GLU A 240 -15.26 -17.80 4.14
N VAL A 241 -15.89 -18.61 3.29
CA VAL A 241 -16.94 -19.57 3.70
C VAL A 241 -16.37 -20.65 4.63
N GLN A 242 -15.18 -21.17 4.30
CA GLN A 242 -14.51 -22.18 5.14
C GLN A 242 -14.20 -21.63 6.54
N GLN A 243 -13.76 -20.39 6.66
CA GLN A 243 -13.48 -19.74 7.94
C GLN A 243 -14.74 -19.51 8.79
N ARG A 244 -15.90 -19.20 8.17
CA ARG A 244 -17.18 -19.05 8.88
C ARG A 244 -17.70 -20.37 9.48
N ARG A 245 -17.26 -21.52 8.97
CA ARG A 245 -17.65 -22.85 9.49
C ARG A 245 -16.79 -23.32 10.66
N VAL A 246 -15.64 -22.67 10.88
CA VAL A 246 -14.66 -23.04 11.92
C VAL A 246 -14.73 -22.09 13.13
N ALA A 247 -15.34 -20.91 12.98
CA ALA A 247 -15.55 -19.91 14.02
C ALA A 247 -16.91 -20.12 14.73
#